data_b873c74486d62bd3c4f9a2dccd94def1
#
_entry.id   b873c74486d62bd3c4f9a2dccd94def1
#
_cell.length_a   1.000
_cell.length_b   1.000
_cell.length_c   1.000
_cell.angle_alpha   90.00
_cell.angle_beta   90.00
_cell.angle_gamma   90.00
#
_symmetry.space_group_name_H-M   'P 1'
#
loop_
_entity.id
_entity.type
_entity.pdbx_description
1 polymer ?
#
loop_
_entity_poly.entity_id
_entity_poly.type
_entity_poly.pdbx_seq_one_letter_code
_entity_poly.pdbx_strand_id
1 'polypeptide(L)'
;TQARLSAPVTGRKRASGKGEGFSHMRIRQMTAEDIPAVAQIEKECFSQPWSEQGFLDGMKDAIFFVAEDPQIAGYIGMYRMPPEGEITNVAVTRKMRKKGCGRELLLRMQQWADEHGIDRIILEVRSGNEPAIHLYRTCGFEKIGVRKNFYQFPREDADIMEWKRLC
;
A
#
# COMPACT_ATOMS: atom_id res chain seq x y z
N THR A 1 9.08 1.07 -12.61
CA THR A 1 8.50 0.41 -11.43
C THR A 1 7.05 0.84 -11.30
N GLN A 2 6.13 -0.08 -11.15
CA GLN A 2 4.70 0.21 -11.14
C GLN A 2 4.17 0.08 -9.71
N ALA A 3 3.57 1.13 -9.19
CA ALA A 3 2.80 1.04 -7.96
C ALA A 3 1.56 0.18 -8.23
N ARG A 4 1.35 -0.84 -7.41
CA ARG A 4 0.27 -1.81 -7.58
C ARG A 4 -0.67 -1.76 -6.40
N LEU A 5 -1.95 -1.58 -6.70
CA LEU A 5 -2.98 -1.56 -5.69
C LEU A 5 -4.05 -2.62 -5.92
N SER A 6 -4.33 -3.37 -4.90
CA SER A 6 -5.47 -4.27 -4.90
C SER A 6 -6.67 -3.60 -4.24
N ALA A 7 -7.74 -3.56 -4.98
CA ALA A 7 -9.15 -3.29 -4.66
C ALA A 7 -9.60 -2.76 -3.27
N PRO A 8 -10.88 -2.43 -3.13
CA PRO A 8 -11.34 -1.19 -2.49
C PRO A 8 -11.31 -1.20 -0.97
N VAL A 9 -11.03 -0.02 -0.42
CA VAL A 9 -11.28 0.27 0.98
C VAL A 9 -12.42 1.31 1.03
N THR A 10 -13.60 0.90 1.41
CA THR A 10 -14.71 1.82 1.65
C THR A 10 -14.62 2.36 3.08
N GLY A 11 -14.66 3.67 3.21
CA GLY A 11 -14.68 4.35 4.50
C GLY A 11 -15.86 3.94 5.37
N ARG A 12 -15.61 3.75 6.64
CA ARG A 12 -16.61 3.40 7.63
C ARG A 12 -17.11 4.64 8.36
N LYS A 13 -18.44 4.85 8.37
CA LYS A 13 -19.11 5.65 9.40
C LYS A 13 -18.94 4.96 10.75
N ARG A 14 -18.54 5.71 11.77
CA ARG A 14 -18.53 5.22 13.15
C ARG A 14 -19.94 4.82 13.55
N ALA A 15 -20.17 3.55 13.80
CA ALA A 15 -21.31 3.10 14.57
C ALA A 15 -20.81 2.82 15.99
N SER A 16 -21.37 3.51 16.95
CA SER A 16 -21.25 3.22 18.37
C SER A 16 -21.97 1.91 18.66
N GLY A 17 -21.23 0.86 18.99
CA GLY A 17 -21.80 -0.42 19.40
C GLY A 17 -20.80 -1.13 20.28
N LYS A 18 -21.16 -1.32 21.54
CA LYS A 18 -20.46 -2.16 22.51
C LYS A 18 -20.38 -3.59 21.98
N GLY A 19 -19.19 -4.18 21.96
CA GLY A 19 -18.99 -5.58 21.60
C GLY A 19 -17.51 -5.89 21.55
N GLU A 20 -17.09 -6.71 22.45
CA GLU A 20 -15.76 -7.26 22.66
C GLU A 20 -15.14 -7.81 21.36
N GLY A 21 -13.89 -7.44 21.12
CA GLY A 21 -13.10 -7.90 20.00
C GLY A 21 -12.29 -6.80 19.40
N PHE A 22 -11.34 -6.22 20.15
CA PHE A 22 -10.32 -5.35 19.57
C PHE A 22 -9.48 -6.22 18.62
N SER A 23 -9.70 -6.05 17.32
CA SER A 23 -8.80 -6.52 16.30
C SER A 23 -7.46 -5.83 16.53
N HIS A 24 -6.50 -6.52 17.11
CA HIS A 24 -5.15 -6.02 17.37
C HIS A 24 -4.31 -6.17 16.11
N MET A 25 -4.65 -5.38 15.07
CA MET A 25 -3.83 -5.29 13.88
C MET A 25 -2.49 -4.65 14.27
N ARG A 26 -1.42 -5.40 14.05
CA ARG A 26 -0.07 -4.92 14.28
C ARG A 26 0.60 -4.61 12.96
N ILE A 27 1.12 -3.39 12.84
CA ILE A 27 1.95 -2.98 11.70
C ILE A 27 3.41 -3.07 12.14
N ARG A 28 4.20 -3.80 11.40
CA ARG A 28 5.64 -3.95 11.67
C ARG A 28 6.44 -4.05 10.38
N GLN A 29 7.74 -3.83 10.46
CA GLN A 29 8.62 -4.02 9.32
C GLN A 29 8.65 -5.48 8.89
N MET A 30 8.62 -5.71 7.57
CA MET A 30 8.69 -7.04 6.97
C MET A 30 10.08 -7.65 7.19
N THR A 31 10.11 -8.94 7.49
CA THR A 31 11.34 -9.75 7.50
C THR A 31 11.29 -10.76 6.35
N ALA A 32 12.44 -11.39 6.05
CA ALA A 32 12.50 -12.40 5.00
C ALA A 32 11.57 -13.59 5.26
N GLU A 33 11.27 -13.90 6.52
CA GLU A 33 10.33 -14.97 6.91
C GLU A 33 8.88 -14.67 6.50
N ASP A 34 8.54 -13.40 6.30
CA ASP A 34 7.20 -12.98 5.87
C ASP A 34 6.97 -13.14 4.37
N ILE A 35 8.04 -13.29 3.58
CA ILE A 35 7.96 -13.26 2.11
C ILE A 35 7.00 -14.29 1.53
N PRO A 36 6.95 -15.57 1.98
CA PRO A 36 5.96 -16.51 1.46
C PRO A 36 4.51 -16.03 1.60
N ALA A 37 4.15 -15.49 2.76
CA ALA A 37 2.80 -14.96 3.01
C ALA A 37 2.53 -13.71 2.17
N VAL A 38 3.49 -12.79 2.07
CA VAL A 38 3.38 -11.58 1.26
C VAL A 38 3.25 -11.91 -0.22
N ALA A 39 4.03 -12.85 -0.74
CA ALA A 39 3.95 -13.30 -2.13
C ALA A 39 2.59 -13.95 -2.45
N GLN A 40 1.98 -14.64 -1.47
CA GLN A 40 0.65 -15.21 -1.64
C GLN A 40 -0.43 -14.13 -1.73
N ILE A 41 -0.33 -13.06 -0.95
CA ILE A 41 -1.22 -11.90 -1.04
C ILE A 41 -1.05 -11.20 -2.39
N GLU A 42 0.18 -11.05 -2.86
CA GLU A 42 0.49 -10.48 -4.16
C GLU A 42 -0.19 -11.26 -5.29
N LYS A 43 -0.12 -12.59 -5.27
CA LYS A 43 -0.79 -13.46 -6.25
C LYS A 43 -2.31 -13.32 -6.22
N GLU A 44 -2.89 -13.18 -5.04
CA GLU A 44 -4.33 -12.99 -4.88
C GLU A 44 -4.80 -11.66 -5.48
N CYS A 45 -3.97 -10.63 -5.40
CA CYS A 45 -4.38 -9.25 -5.67
C CYS A 45 -4.00 -8.74 -7.06
N PHE A 46 -3.00 -9.32 -7.72
CA PHE A 46 -2.45 -8.79 -8.97
C PHE A 46 -2.35 -9.84 -10.08
N SER A 47 -2.60 -9.40 -11.31
CA SER A 47 -2.49 -10.24 -12.51
C SER A 47 -1.04 -10.58 -12.88
N GLN A 48 -0.09 -9.75 -12.51
CA GLN A 48 1.35 -9.94 -12.72
C GLN A 48 2.08 -9.84 -11.39
N PRO A 49 1.96 -10.85 -10.53
CA PRO A 49 2.52 -10.79 -9.18
C PRO A 49 4.04 -10.87 -9.19
N TRP A 50 4.66 -10.20 -8.20
CA TRP A 50 6.06 -10.44 -7.89
C TRP A 50 6.24 -11.84 -7.31
N SER A 51 7.37 -12.47 -7.62
CA SER A 51 7.80 -13.73 -7.01
C SER A 51 8.38 -13.49 -5.61
N GLU A 52 8.56 -14.56 -4.84
CA GLU A 52 9.29 -14.49 -3.57
C GLU A 52 10.70 -13.92 -3.76
N GLN A 53 11.39 -14.33 -4.82
CA GLN A 53 12.72 -13.80 -5.14
C GLN A 53 12.65 -12.29 -5.46
N GLY A 54 11.60 -11.85 -6.13
CA GLY A 54 11.38 -10.43 -6.42
C GLY A 54 11.23 -9.59 -5.14
N PHE A 55 10.53 -10.10 -4.15
CA PHE A 55 10.44 -9.45 -2.83
C PHE A 55 11.78 -9.44 -2.10
N LEU A 56 12.50 -10.56 -2.11
CA LEU A 56 13.80 -10.64 -1.47
C LEU A 56 14.80 -9.64 -2.08
N ASP A 57 14.84 -9.56 -3.40
CA ASP A 57 15.68 -8.58 -4.10
C ASP A 57 15.23 -7.14 -3.82
N GLY A 58 13.93 -6.90 -3.81
CA GLY A 58 13.35 -5.59 -3.52
C GLY A 58 13.69 -5.06 -2.13
N MET A 59 13.87 -5.94 -1.14
CA MET A 59 14.23 -5.54 0.22
C MET A 59 15.60 -4.83 0.32
N LYS A 60 16.44 -4.92 -0.69
CA LYS A 60 17.73 -4.21 -0.73
C LYS A 60 17.55 -2.71 -0.91
N ASP A 61 16.55 -2.30 -1.68
CA ASP A 61 16.33 -0.90 -2.09
C ASP A 61 15.00 -0.32 -1.58
N ALA A 62 14.13 -1.15 -1.06
CA ALA A 62 12.80 -0.75 -0.59
C ALA A 62 12.59 -1.09 0.87
N ILE A 63 11.77 -0.28 1.54
CA ILE A 63 11.23 -0.57 2.86
C ILE A 63 9.86 -1.21 2.71
N PHE A 64 9.61 -2.29 3.46
CA PHE A 64 8.32 -2.97 3.50
C PHE A 64 7.78 -3.04 4.92
N PHE A 65 6.47 -2.83 5.05
CA PHE A 65 5.72 -3.10 6.27
C PHE A 65 4.65 -4.14 6.00
N VAL A 66 4.37 -4.94 7.01
CA VAL A 66 3.27 -5.91 7.00
C VAL A 66 2.27 -5.57 8.09
N ALA A 67 1.01 -5.90 7.81
CA ALA A 67 -0.07 -5.86 8.79
C ALA A 67 -0.40 -7.31 9.18
N GLU A 68 -0.37 -7.62 10.46
CA GLU A 68 -0.72 -8.97 10.95
C GLU A 68 -1.84 -8.93 11.99
N ASP A 69 -2.78 -9.90 11.88
CA ASP A 69 -3.94 -10.02 12.75
C ASP A 69 -4.64 -11.39 12.57
N PRO A 70 -4.27 -12.45 13.27
CA PRO A 70 -2.94 -12.79 13.78
C PRO A 70 -1.96 -13.18 12.67
N GLN A 71 -2.47 -13.47 11.46
CA GLN A 71 -1.67 -13.76 10.28
C GLN A 71 -1.42 -12.50 9.45
N ILE A 72 -0.46 -12.57 8.53
CA ILE A 72 -0.21 -11.46 7.61
C ILE A 72 -1.47 -11.21 6.77
N ALA A 73 -2.02 -10.02 6.88
CA ALA A 73 -3.25 -9.59 6.22
C ALA A 73 -3.01 -8.62 5.05
N GLY A 74 -1.86 -7.97 5.04
CA GLY A 74 -1.53 -7.00 4.01
C GLY A 74 -0.08 -6.53 4.13
N TYR A 75 0.36 -5.79 3.13
CA TYR A 75 1.71 -5.23 3.10
C TYR A 75 1.77 -3.97 2.25
N ILE A 76 2.82 -3.18 2.45
CA ILE A 76 3.17 -2.00 1.67
C ILE A 76 4.68 -1.99 1.42
N GLY A 77 5.09 -1.56 0.23
CA GLY A 77 6.48 -1.37 -0.11
C GLY A 77 6.75 0.01 -0.71
N MET A 78 7.90 0.58 -0.42
CA MET A 78 8.33 1.87 -0.95
C MET A 78 9.82 1.84 -1.29
N TYR A 79 10.17 2.19 -2.54
CA TYR A 79 11.55 2.48 -2.91
C TYR A 79 11.99 3.80 -2.29
N ARG A 80 13.22 3.84 -1.81
CA ARG A 80 13.83 4.99 -1.17
C ARG A 80 14.83 5.65 -2.09
N MET A 81 14.56 6.89 -2.42
CA MET A 81 15.47 7.78 -3.14
C MET A 81 15.44 9.16 -2.48
N PRO A 82 15.99 9.29 -1.25
CA PRO A 82 15.85 10.54 -0.50
C PRO A 82 16.24 11.76 -1.35
N PRO A 83 15.47 12.83 -1.34
CA PRO A 83 14.30 13.09 -0.47
C PRO A 83 12.96 12.52 -0.96
N GLU A 84 12.96 11.66 -1.96
CA GLU A 84 11.75 11.07 -2.55
C GLU A 84 11.59 9.59 -2.19
N GLY A 85 10.34 9.13 -2.18
CA GLY A 85 9.97 7.72 -2.11
C GLY A 85 8.92 7.39 -3.18
N GLU A 86 8.89 6.15 -3.62
CA GLU A 86 7.89 5.65 -4.56
C GLU A 86 7.23 4.39 -3.98
N ILE A 87 5.92 4.45 -3.72
CA ILE A 87 5.17 3.27 -3.30
C ILE A 87 5.03 2.33 -4.49
N THR A 88 5.51 1.12 -4.33
CA THR A 88 5.51 0.09 -5.37
C THR A 88 4.36 -0.88 -5.24
N ASN A 89 4.01 -1.26 -4.01
CA ASN A 89 2.99 -2.26 -3.73
C ASN A 89 2.20 -1.85 -2.48
N VAL A 90 0.88 -1.94 -2.56
CA VAL A 90 -0.01 -1.96 -1.40
C VAL A 90 -1.06 -3.02 -1.67
N ALA A 91 -1.19 -4.00 -0.80
CA ALA A 91 -2.18 -5.05 -0.95
C ALA A 91 -2.71 -5.55 0.40
N VAL A 92 -3.98 -5.90 0.41
CA VAL A 92 -4.68 -6.46 1.58
C VAL A 92 -5.47 -7.68 1.13
N THR A 93 -5.43 -8.77 1.90
CA THR A 93 -6.22 -9.96 1.60
C THR A 93 -7.70 -9.60 1.58
N ARG A 94 -8.49 -10.32 0.77
CA ARG A 94 -9.93 -10.08 0.65
C ARG A 94 -10.66 -10.16 2.00
N LYS A 95 -10.28 -11.10 2.85
CA LYS A 95 -10.88 -11.30 4.18
C LYS A 95 -10.71 -10.10 5.10
N MET A 96 -9.62 -9.36 4.92
CA MET A 96 -9.23 -8.25 5.81
C MET A 96 -9.49 -6.87 5.19
N ARG A 97 -10.10 -6.80 4.02
CA ARG A 97 -10.49 -5.53 3.39
C ARG A 97 -11.60 -4.84 4.18
N LYS A 98 -11.71 -3.53 4.01
CA LYS A 98 -12.71 -2.66 4.68
C LYS A 98 -12.57 -2.59 6.21
N LYS A 99 -11.41 -2.98 6.74
CA LYS A 99 -11.10 -2.94 8.18
C LYS A 99 -10.02 -1.90 8.53
N GLY A 100 -9.65 -1.04 7.57
CA GLY A 100 -8.66 0.00 7.77
C GLY A 100 -7.21 -0.45 7.62
N CYS A 101 -6.95 -1.68 7.17
CA CYS A 101 -5.60 -2.23 7.01
C CYS A 101 -4.74 -1.40 6.06
N GLY A 102 -5.24 -1.07 4.87
CA GLY A 102 -4.52 -0.27 3.88
C GLY A 102 -4.18 1.12 4.39
N ARG A 103 -5.12 1.74 5.12
CA ARG A 103 -4.90 3.04 5.75
C ARG A 103 -3.79 2.99 6.80
N GLU A 104 -3.81 2.00 7.68
CA GLU A 104 -2.78 1.83 8.71
C GLU A 104 -1.39 1.60 8.10
N LEU A 105 -1.31 0.81 7.04
CA LEU A 105 -0.07 0.60 6.29
C LEU A 105 0.45 1.91 5.68
N LEU A 106 -0.41 2.69 5.04
CA LEU A 106 -0.04 3.99 4.45
C LEU A 106 0.44 4.98 5.52
N LEU A 107 -0.30 5.11 6.61
CA LEU A 107 0.06 6.02 7.71
C LEU A 107 1.41 5.64 8.32
N ARG A 108 1.66 4.34 8.48
CA ARG A 108 2.95 3.86 8.99
C ARG A 108 4.09 4.18 8.03
N MET A 109 3.87 4.02 6.73
CA MET A 109 4.88 4.36 5.72
C MET A 109 5.17 5.86 5.71
N GLN A 110 4.16 6.70 5.82
CA GLN A 110 4.31 8.16 5.91
C GLN A 110 5.09 8.57 7.17
N GLN A 111 4.82 7.93 8.30
CA GLN A 111 5.56 8.15 9.54
C GLN A 111 7.04 7.77 9.35
N TRP A 112 7.31 6.62 8.76
CA TRP A 112 8.68 6.19 8.48
C TRP A 112 9.39 7.19 7.55
N ALA A 113 8.73 7.64 6.51
CA ALA A 113 9.24 8.65 5.58
C ALA A 113 9.62 9.94 6.30
N ASP A 114 8.76 10.39 7.19
CA ASP A 114 8.96 11.59 8.02
C ASP A 114 10.21 11.48 8.89
N GLU A 115 10.46 10.30 9.45
CA GLU A 115 11.59 10.01 10.33
C GLU A 115 12.91 9.79 9.57
N HIS A 116 12.88 9.55 8.25
CA HIS A 116 14.04 9.12 7.45
C HIS A 116 14.37 10.04 6.27
N GLY A 117 13.92 11.30 6.32
CA GLY A 117 14.29 12.29 5.30
C GLY A 117 13.60 12.12 3.95
N ILE A 118 12.45 11.48 3.92
CA ILE A 118 11.60 11.40 2.74
C ILE A 118 10.55 12.50 2.84
N ASP A 119 10.65 13.50 1.98
CA ASP A 119 9.76 14.67 1.99
C ASP A 119 8.58 14.52 1.04
N ARG A 120 8.66 13.58 0.11
CA ARG A 120 7.69 13.40 -0.98
C ARG A 120 7.54 11.92 -1.31
N ILE A 121 6.29 11.46 -1.40
CA ILE A 121 5.99 10.08 -1.84
C ILE A 121 5.11 10.15 -3.08
N ILE A 122 5.49 9.39 -4.12
CA ILE A 122 4.74 9.26 -5.36
C ILE A 122 4.22 7.83 -5.49
N LEU A 123 3.08 7.69 -6.14
CA LEU A 123 2.54 6.40 -6.56
C LEU A 123 1.77 6.54 -7.87
N GLU A 124 1.64 5.43 -8.60
CA GLU A 124 0.69 5.29 -9.70
C GLU A 124 -0.43 4.35 -9.27
N VAL A 125 -1.64 4.69 -9.68
CA VAL A 125 -2.86 3.90 -9.41
C VAL A 125 -3.71 3.87 -10.67
N ARG A 126 -4.37 2.73 -10.95
CA ARG A 126 -5.31 2.67 -12.08
C ARG A 126 -6.35 3.78 -11.97
N SER A 127 -6.55 4.53 -13.04
CA SER A 127 -7.46 5.69 -13.04
C SER A 127 -8.90 5.33 -12.68
N GLY A 128 -9.32 4.09 -12.93
CA GLY A 128 -10.64 3.57 -12.58
C GLY A 128 -10.74 2.98 -11.16
N ASN A 129 -9.63 2.89 -10.42
CA ASN A 129 -9.65 2.32 -9.08
C ASN A 129 -10.05 3.39 -8.03
N GLU A 130 -11.32 3.76 -8.05
CA GLU A 130 -11.84 4.82 -7.17
C GLU A 130 -11.67 4.55 -5.68
N PRO A 131 -11.89 3.33 -5.18
CA PRO A 131 -11.68 3.05 -3.76
C PRO A 131 -10.23 3.28 -3.31
N ALA A 132 -9.27 2.90 -4.13
CA ALA A 132 -7.86 3.12 -3.84
C ALA A 132 -7.51 4.62 -3.88
N ILE A 133 -7.96 5.32 -4.90
CA ILE A 133 -7.78 6.77 -5.03
C ILE A 133 -8.38 7.49 -3.82
N HIS A 134 -9.57 7.10 -3.39
CA HIS A 134 -10.21 7.65 -2.20
C HIS A 134 -9.35 7.41 -0.94
N LEU A 135 -8.85 6.19 -0.76
CA LEU A 135 -7.96 5.87 0.36
C LEU A 135 -6.72 6.78 0.36
N TYR A 136 -6.07 6.94 -0.79
CA TYR A 136 -4.89 7.80 -0.90
C TYR A 136 -5.22 9.25 -0.57
N ARG A 137 -6.33 9.78 -1.08
CA ARG A 137 -6.77 11.14 -0.77
C ARG A 137 -6.99 11.34 0.73
N THR A 138 -7.60 10.37 1.40
CA THR A 138 -7.81 10.45 2.87
C THR A 138 -6.51 10.42 3.65
N CYS A 139 -5.42 9.94 3.05
CA CYS A 139 -4.08 9.95 3.62
C CYS A 139 -3.21 11.13 3.14
N GLY A 140 -3.81 12.11 2.47
CA GLY A 140 -3.13 13.35 2.07
C GLY A 140 -2.45 13.31 0.71
N PHE A 141 -2.69 12.29 -0.12
CA PHE A 141 -2.23 12.26 -1.50
C PHE A 141 -3.12 13.08 -2.40
N GLU A 142 -2.53 13.76 -3.37
CA GLU A 142 -3.21 14.54 -4.39
C GLU A 142 -2.81 14.06 -5.79
N LYS A 143 -3.74 14.07 -6.73
CA LYS A 143 -3.46 13.76 -8.14
C LYS A 143 -2.64 14.87 -8.76
N ILE A 144 -1.51 14.53 -9.36
CA ILE A 144 -0.60 15.47 -10.03
C ILE A 144 -0.48 15.25 -11.53
N GLY A 145 -0.97 14.15 -12.06
CA GLY A 145 -0.89 13.84 -13.49
C GLY A 145 -1.51 12.51 -13.84
N VAL A 146 -1.39 12.15 -15.11
CA VAL A 146 -1.84 10.89 -15.68
C VAL A 146 -0.76 10.33 -16.60
N ARG A 147 -0.51 9.02 -16.49
CA ARG A 147 0.27 8.28 -17.48
C ARG A 147 -0.67 7.47 -18.34
N LYS A 148 -0.82 7.83 -19.60
CA LYS A 148 -1.72 7.14 -20.51
C LYS A 148 -1.20 5.76 -20.85
N ASN A 149 -2.11 4.78 -20.86
CA ASN A 149 -1.85 3.39 -21.23
C ASN A 149 -0.71 2.75 -20.42
N PHE A 150 -0.57 3.13 -19.15
CA PHE A 150 0.49 2.66 -18.27
C PHE A 150 0.36 1.18 -17.91
N TYR A 151 -0.88 0.71 -17.65
CA TYR A 151 -1.18 -0.68 -17.33
C TYR A 151 -1.53 -1.45 -18.60
N GLN A 152 -1.16 -2.74 -18.66
CA GLN A 152 -1.35 -3.59 -19.84
C GLN A 152 -2.44 -4.66 -19.68
N PHE A 153 -2.68 -5.16 -18.47
CA PHE A 153 -3.60 -6.28 -18.23
C PHE A 153 -4.56 -5.99 -17.06
N PRO A 154 -5.73 -5.40 -17.35
CA PRO A 154 -6.18 -4.76 -18.59
C PRO A 154 -5.48 -3.45 -18.86
N ARG A 155 -5.55 -2.99 -20.12
CA ARG A 155 -5.00 -1.70 -20.53
C ARG A 155 -5.78 -0.57 -19.87
N GLU A 156 -5.07 0.30 -19.19
CA GLU A 156 -5.68 1.40 -18.45
C GLU A 156 -4.64 2.49 -18.17
N ASP A 157 -5.14 3.74 -18.05
CA ASP A 157 -4.31 4.86 -17.60
C ASP A 157 -3.98 4.74 -16.11
N ALA A 158 -2.90 5.35 -15.70
CA ALA A 158 -2.54 5.53 -14.30
C ALA A 158 -2.72 6.98 -13.88
N ASP A 159 -3.38 7.20 -12.75
CA ASP A 159 -3.28 8.47 -12.04
C ASP A 159 -1.95 8.48 -11.28
N ILE A 160 -1.24 9.59 -11.35
CA ILE A 160 -0.05 9.83 -10.54
C ILE A 160 -0.49 10.64 -9.34
N MET A 161 -0.19 10.14 -8.14
CA MET A 161 -0.56 10.81 -6.89
C MET A 161 0.67 11.10 -6.06
N GLU A 162 0.61 12.17 -5.30
CA GLU A 162 1.72 12.70 -4.51
C GLU A 162 1.29 13.04 -3.09
N TRP A 163 2.08 12.61 -2.14
CA TRP A 163 2.05 13.11 -0.76
C TRP A 163 3.30 13.94 -0.49
N LYS A 164 3.13 15.08 0.15
CA LYS A 164 4.23 15.93 0.62
C LYS A 164 4.19 16.01 2.13
N ARG A 165 5.38 15.91 2.72
CA ARG A 165 5.57 16.17 4.15
C ARG A 165 5.12 17.60 4.46
N LEU A 166 4.33 17.75 5.50
CA LEU A 166 3.96 19.06 6.03
C LEU A 166 5.16 19.66 6.78
N CYS A 167 5.48 20.90 6.48
CA CYS A 167 6.52 21.65 7.18
C CYS A 167 6.06 22.05 8.59
#